data_3ab95965c8548c97ab4fbb175e4b775a
#
_entry.id   3ab95965c8548c97ab4fbb175e4b775a
#
_cell.length_a   1.000
_cell.length_b   1.000
_cell.length_c   1.000
_cell.angle_alpha   90.00
_cell.angle_beta   90.00
_cell.angle_gamma   90.00
#
_symmetry.space_group_name_H-M   'P 1'
#
loop_
_entity.id
_entity.type
_entity.pdbx_description
1 polymer ?
#
loop_
_entity_poly.entity_id
_entity_poly.type
_entity_poly.pdbx_seq_one_letter_code
_entity_poly.pdbx_strand_id
1 'polypeptide(L)'
;MNITIALAGNPNSGKTTLFNALTGSNQYVGNWPGVTVERKEARFQLGDDEALLVDLPGVYSLSPYTIEENITRHFIAQHRPDVVLNIVDATNLERNLYLTLQLMELERPMVIALNLIDEVEKRGGKIDCARLSAAMGVPVVPISAKKRQGFDELFQKLHGQAHAAVVPHPLEQYDDSTRRAVKELIVAMGGASAHSVFDAEEHYEHRDDRHRDDDHDSSAPHAHIGGYADEGDKDQAPPTAWVALKLLEGDQTIAQAAYLTPDQKHSIERAVRDYEARGREQYPGIDSLTLLADCRYGVIERVLKEAKVEKKVTSQDEISAKIDKIMTHK
;
A
#
# COMPACT_ATOMS: atom_id res chain seq x y z
N MET A 1 14.02 10.42 -18.89
CA MET A 1 12.70 10.58 -18.28
C MET A 1 12.89 10.83 -16.79
N ASN A 2 12.00 11.56 -16.12
CA ASN A 2 12.04 11.66 -14.66
C ASN A 2 11.07 10.63 -14.11
N ILE A 3 11.58 9.66 -13.37
CA ILE A 3 10.78 8.54 -12.81
C ILE A 3 10.56 8.81 -11.31
N THR A 4 9.30 8.79 -10.86
CA THR A 4 8.97 8.88 -9.43
C THR A 4 8.69 7.49 -8.87
N ILE A 5 9.43 7.10 -7.84
CA ILE A 5 9.31 5.82 -7.15
C ILE A 5 8.85 6.06 -5.71
N ALA A 6 7.71 5.47 -5.34
CA ALA A 6 7.23 5.47 -3.96
C ALA A 6 7.75 4.22 -3.23
N LEU A 7 8.56 4.39 -2.19
CA LEU A 7 9.02 3.29 -1.34
C LEU A 7 8.02 3.07 -0.20
N ALA A 8 7.31 1.96 -0.24
CA ALA A 8 6.30 1.57 0.74
C ALA A 8 6.66 0.24 1.41
N GLY A 9 6.19 0.03 2.64
CA GLY A 9 6.40 -1.24 3.34
C GLY A 9 6.05 -1.16 4.81
N ASN A 10 5.98 -2.33 5.44
CA ASN A 10 5.68 -2.42 6.87
C ASN A 10 6.78 -1.80 7.73
N PRO A 11 6.47 -1.32 8.94
CA PRO A 11 7.49 -0.97 9.92
C PRO A 11 8.47 -2.13 10.14
N ASN A 12 9.76 -1.81 10.23
CA ASN A 12 10.86 -2.76 10.43
C ASN A 12 11.11 -3.77 9.28
N SER A 13 10.53 -3.60 8.10
CA SER A 13 10.83 -4.41 6.91
C SER A 13 12.22 -4.14 6.31
N GLY A 14 12.96 -3.14 6.83
CA GLY A 14 14.26 -2.70 6.32
C GLY A 14 14.17 -1.52 5.33
N LYS A 15 13.05 -0.80 5.31
CA LYS A 15 12.75 0.32 4.41
C LYS A 15 13.85 1.39 4.43
N THR A 16 14.21 1.92 5.60
CA THR A 16 15.28 2.91 5.75
C THR A 16 16.65 2.37 5.29
N THR A 17 16.92 1.08 5.54
CA THR A 17 18.16 0.46 5.06
C THR A 17 18.20 0.40 3.53
N LEU A 18 17.08 0.03 2.90
CA LEU A 18 16.98 -0.02 1.45
C LEU A 18 17.07 1.39 0.85
N PHE A 19 16.35 2.37 1.41
CA PHE A 19 16.40 3.77 0.98
C PHE A 19 17.84 4.29 0.96
N ASN A 20 18.57 4.15 2.08
CA ASN A 20 19.96 4.58 2.19
C ASN A 20 20.89 3.83 1.23
N ALA A 21 20.64 2.55 1.01
CA ALA A 21 21.45 1.73 0.10
C ALA A 21 21.25 2.09 -1.38
N LEU A 22 20.05 2.55 -1.77
CA LEU A 22 19.72 2.99 -3.13
C LEU A 22 20.24 4.40 -3.42
N THR A 23 20.14 5.33 -2.45
CA THR A 23 20.32 6.76 -2.67
C THR A 23 21.65 7.33 -2.17
N GLY A 24 22.38 6.60 -1.32
CA GLY A 24 23.62 7.09 -0.72
C GLY A 24 23.39 8.25 0.26
N SER A 25 24.25 9.30 0.18
CA SER A 25 24.26 10.43 1.14
C SER A 25 23.42 11.63 0.71
N ASN A 26 22.92 11.68 -0.52
CA ASN A 26 22.21 12.84 -1.08
C ASN A 26 20.71 12.71 -0.83
N GLN A 27 20.29 13.02 0.39
CA GLN A 27 18.88 12.92 0.81
C GLN A 27 18.36 14.32 1.18
N TYR A 28 17.15 14.62 0.75
CA TYR A 28 16.36 15.72 1.32
C TYR A 28 15.52 15.16 2.45
N VAL A 29 15.51 15.88 3.58
CA VAL A 29 14.71 15.52 4.76
C VAL A 29 13.87 16.74 5.14
N GLY A 30 12.57 16.54 5.27
CA GLY A 30 11.60 17.55 5.68
C GLY A 30 10.44 16.88 6.41
N ASN A 31 9.33 17.57 6.50
CA ASN A 31 8.08 16.97 7.00
C ASN A 31 7.04 16.90 5.89
N TRP A 32 6.12 15.98 6.00
CA TRP A 32 4.94 15.98 5.16
C TRP A 32 4.11 17.25 5.46
N PRO A 33 3.48 17.87 4.44
CA PRO A 33 2.68 19.09 4.63
C PRO A 33 1.64 18.93 5.75
N GLY A 34 1.54 19.93 6.63
CA GLY A 34 0.53 19.97 7.68
C GLY A 34 0.74 19.03 8.87
N VAL A 35 1.76 18.16 8.87
CA VAL A 35 1.98 17.16 9.91
C VAL A 35 3.44 17.08 10.36
N THR A 36 3.70 16.43 11.52
CA THR A 36 5.05 16.24 12.08
C THR A 36 5.74 14.96 11.59
N VAL A 37 5.16 14.27 10.61
CA VAL A 37 5.72 13.03 10.05
C VAL A 37 6.86 13.37 9.11
N GLU A 38 8.00 12.72 9.28
CA GLU A 38 9.21 12.95 8.47
C GLU A 38 8.99 12.49 7.03
N ARG A 39 9.40 13.32 6.06
CA ARG A 39 9.47 13.02 4.62
C ARG A 39 10.92 12.95 4.18
N LYS A 40 11.28 11.86 3.53
CA LYS A 40 12.60 11.65 2.92
C LYS A 40 12.46 11.41 1.44
N GLU A 41 13.31 12.05 0.68
CA GLU A 41 13.40 11.83 -0.75
C GLU A 41 14.83 12.00 -1.24
N ALA A 42 15.15 11.33 -2.32
CA ALA A 42 16.46 11.42 -2.93
C ALA A 42 16.40 11.07 -4.41
N ARG A 43 17.31 11.69 -5.18
CA ARG A 43 17.50 11.41 -6.60
C ARG A 43 18.65 10.44 -6.79
N PHE A 44 18.48 9.52 -7.72
CA PHE A 44 19.54 8.59 -8.11
C PHE A 44 19.38 8.18 -9.59
N GLN A 45 20.46 7.63 -10.16
CA GLN A 45 20.45 7.16 -11.55
C GLN A 45 19.81 5.75 -11.63
N LEU A 46 18.78 5.59 -12.45
CA LEU A 46 18.12 4.33 -12.73
C LEU A 46 18.22 4.01 -14.23
N GLY A 47 19.23 3.23 -14.62
CA GLY A 47 19.55 3.05 -16.04
C GLY A 47 19.94 4.38 -16.69
N ASP A 48 19.28 4.74 -17.78
CA ASP A 48 19.49 6.01 -18.49
C ASP A 48 18.60 7.15 -17.95
N ASP A 49 17.74 6.87 -16.97
CA ASP A 49 16.79 7.82 -16.41
C ASP A 49 17.22 8.35 -15.03
N GLU A 50 16.79 9.57 -14.68
CA GLU A 50 16.85 10.07 -13.31
C GLU A 50 15.61 9.64 -12.54
N ALA A 51 15.79 9.01 -11.38
CA ALA A 51 14.70 8.58 -10.51
C ALA A 51 14.69 9.41 -9.22
N LEU A 52 13.47 9.81 -8.80
CA LEU A 52 13.17 10.36 -7.50
C LEU A 52 12.56 9.27 -6.62
N LEU A 53 13.25 8.88 -5.56
CA LEU A 53 12.73 7.96 -4.55
C LEU A 53 12.12 8.75 -3.40
N VAL A 54 10.85 8.50 -3.12
CA VAL A 54 10.10 9.09 -1.99
C VAL A 54 9.87 8.01 -0.94
N ASP A 55 10.40 8.22 0.27
CA ASP A 55 10.22 7.29 1.40
C ASP A 55 8.87 7.57 2.08
N LEU A 56 7.93 6.66 1.92
CA LEU A 56 6.62 6.75 2.57
C LEU A 56 6.69 6.24 4.02
N PRO A 57 5.84 6.73 4.92
CA PRO A 57 5.74 6.20 6.26
C PRO A 57 5.53 4.68 6.28
N GLY A 58 6.13 4.00 7.26
CA GLY A 58 5.93 2.56 7.43
C GLY A 58 4.57 2.26 8.04
N VAL A 59 3.74 1.50 7.32
CA VAL A 59 2.36 1.19 7.73
C VAL A 59 2.08 -0.30 7.64
N TYR A 60 1.06 -0.77 8.34
CA TYR A 60 0.62 -2.17 8.27
C TYR A 60 -0.56 -2.38 7.34
N SER A 61 -1.31 -1.32 7.08
CA SER A 61 -2.48 -1.30 6.19
C SER A 61 -2.66 0.09 5.58
N LEU A 62 -3.57 0.21 4.62
CA LEU A 62 -3.99 1.51 4.05
C LEU A 62 -5.37 1.90 4.57
N SER A 63 -5.59 1.73 5.88
CA SER A 63 -6.80 2.15 6.57
C SER A 63 -6.72 3.64 6.94
N PRO A 64 -7.84 4.35 7.16
CA PRO A 64 -7.82 5.79 7.46
C PRO A 64 -7.61 6.11 8.95
N TYR A 65 -6.96 5.21 9.71
CA TYR A 65 -6.92 5.36 11.17
C TYR A 65 -5.71 6.13 11.69
N THR A 66 -4.58 6.12 10.96
CA THR A 66 -3.37 6.85 11.36
C THR A 66 -2.99 7.88 10.31
N ILE A 67 -2.23 8.90 10.75
CA ILE A 67 -1.69 9.94 9.85
C ILE A 67 -0.77 9.30 8.81
N GLU A 68 0.05 8.35 9.22
CA GLU A 68 0.99 7.64 8.36
C GLU A 68 0.27 6.83 7.27
N GLU A 69 -0.82 6.15 7.61
CA GLU A 69 -1.65 5.40 6.64
C GLU A 69 -2.31 6.34 5.64
N ASN A 70 -2.83 7.48 6.12
CA ASN A 70 -3.41 8.51 5.26
C ASN A 70 -2.38 9.10 4.30
N ILE A 71 -1.18 9.49 4.78
CA ILE A 71 -0.09 10.00 3.93
C ILE A 71 0.25 8.99 2.84
N THR A 72 0.48 7.72 3.21
CA THR A 72 0.87 6.67 2.26
C THR A 72 -0.21 6.44 1.20
N ARG A 73 -1.47 6.34 1.63
CA ARG A 73 -2.63 6.17 0.76
C ARG A 73 -2.79 7.34 -0.22
N HIS A 74 -2.78 8.56 0.32
CA HIS A 74 -2.95 9.79 -0.43
C HIS A 74 -1.83 9.98 -1.47
N PHE A 75 -0.58 9.78 -1.07
CA PHE A 75 0.55 9.90 -1.98
C PHE A 75 0.43 8.96 -3.19
N ILE A 76 0.14 7.67 -2.96
CA ILE A 76 0.07 6.71 -4.06
C ILE A 76 -1.16 6.97 -4.95
N ALA A 77 -2.29 7.32 -4.35
CA ALA A 77 -3.54 7.53 -5.08
C ALA A 77 -3.56 8.83 -5.90
N GLN A 78 -3.02 9.93 -5.36
CA GLN A 78 -3.05 11.25 -6.01
C GLN A 78 -1.77 11.57 -6.79
N HIS A 79 -0.59 11.43 -6.18
CA HIS A 79 0.68 11.75 -6.87
C HIS A 79 1.06 10.69 -7.90
N ARG A 80 0.38 9.52 -7.89
CA ARG A 80 0.48 8.49 -8.91
C ARG A 80 1.93 8.20 -9.33
N PRO A 81 2.79 7.72 -8.43
CA PRO A 81 4.18 7.43 -8.75
C PRO A 81 4.25 6.47 -9.94
N ASP A 82 5.28 6.59 -10.76
CA ASP A 82 5.50 5.70 -11.91
C ASP A 82 5.67 4.25 -11.49
N VAL A 83 6.26 4.02 -10.31
CA VAL A 83 6.41 2.68 -9.72
C VAL A 83 6.27 2.75 -8.19
N VAL A 84 5.56 1.78 -7.62
CA VAL A 84 5.59 1.51 -6.19
C VAL A 84 6.64 0.44 -5.91
N LEU A 85 7.69 0.76 -5.17
CA LEU A 85 8.66 -0.18 -4.63
C LEU A 85 8.18 -0.63 -3.25
N ASN A 86 7.59 -1.82 -3.18
CA ASN A 86 7.12 -2.38 -1.92
C ASN A 86 8.19 -3.27 -1.30
N ILE A 87 8.75 -2.86 -0.14
CA ILE A 87 9.68 -3.70 0.61
C ILE A 87 8.92 -4.61 1.56
N VAL A 88 9.18 -5.92 1.45
CA VAL A 88 8.51 -7.00 2.18
C VAL A 88 9.53 -7.78 2.99
N ASP A 89 9.25 -7.97 4.28
CA ASP A 89 10.07 -8.83 5.16
C ASP A 89 9.78 -10.31 4.88
N ALA A 90 10.75 -11.00 4.28
CA ALA A 90 10.65 -12.41 3.93
C ALA A 90 10.46 -13.32 5.16
N THR A 91 10.89 -12.89 6.36
CA THR A 91 10.73 -13.66 7.60
C THR A 91 9.31 -13.61 8.16
N ASN A 92 8.52 -12.56 7.75
CA ASN A 92 7.13 -12.34 8.17
C ASN A 92 6.22 -12.13 6.94
N LEU A 93 6.39 -12.96 5.91
CA LEU A 93 5.82 -12.77 4.58
C LEU A 93 4.29 -12.61 4.60
N GLU A 94 3.58 -13.48 5.30
CA GLU A 94 2.10 -13.45 5.39
C GLU A 94 1.57 -12.10 5.85
N ARG A 95 2.12 -11.57 6.94
CA ARG A 95 1.72 -10.26 7.49
C ARG A 95 2.04 -9.11 6.53
N ASN A 96 3.18 -9.17 5.84
CA ASN A 96 3.60 -8.11 4.93
C ASN A 96 2.81 -8.11 3.63
N LEU A 97 2.39 -9.27 3.14
CA LEU A 97 1.58 -9.38 1.93
C LEU A 97 0.19 -8.77 2.08
N TYR A 98 -0.32 -8.56 3.30
CA TYR A 98 -1.58 -7.86 3.51
C TYR A 98 -1.52 -6.40 3.02
N LEU A 99 -0.48 -5.66 3.40
CA LEU A 99 -0.23 -4.32 2.86
C LEU A 99 0.04 -4.37 1.34
N THR A 100 0.80 -5.38 0.89
CA THR A 100 1.09 -5.56 -0.53
C THR A 100 -0.17 -5.65 -1.38
N LEU A 101 -1.17 -6.44 -0.96
CA LEU A 101 -2.45 -6.54 -1.67
C LEU A 101 -3.19 -5.19 -1.71
N GLN A 102 -3.21 -4.45 -0.61
CA GLN A 102 -3.85 -3.13 -0.58
C GLN A 102 -3.13 -2.11 -1.47
N LEU A 103 -1.80 -2.18 -1.58
CA LEU A 103 -1.03 -1.37 -2.53
C LEU A 103 -1.36 -1.74 -3.99
N MET A 104 -1.53 -3.02 -4.27
CA MET A 104 -1.94 -3.51 -5.60
C MET A 104 -3.35 -3.05 -6.00
N GLU A 105 -4.27 -2.91 -5.02
CA GLU A 105 -5.63 -2.40 -5.24
C GLU A 105 -5.63 -0.96 -5.80
N LEU A 106 -4.56 -0.18 -5.58
CA LEU A 106 -4.38 1.16 -6.14
C LEU A 106 -3.94 1.16 -7.62
N GLU A 107 -3.74 -0.02 -8.21
CA GLU A 107 -3.46 -0.21 -9.64
C GLU A 107 -2.31 0.66 -10.14
N ARG A 108 -1.19 0.69 -9.38
CA ARG A 108 0.06 1.32 -9.81
C ARG A 108 1.09 0.27 -10.21
N PRO A 109 1.94 0.53 -11.21
CA PRO A 109 3.07 -0.34 -11.50
C PRO A 109 3.85 -0.62 -10.22
N MET A 110 4.20 -1.88 -9.96
CA MET A 110 4.80 -2.26 -8.68
C MET A 110 5.92 -3.27 -8.85
N VAL A 111 6.92 -3.18 -7.96
CA VAL A 111 7.96 -4.19 -7.74
C VAL A 111 8.00 -4.52 -6.26
N ILE A 112 8.03 -5.81 -5.93
CA ILE A 112 8.24 -6.29 -4.56
C ILE A 112 9.72 -6.55 -4.35
N ALA A 113 10.35 -5.81 -3.41
CA ALA A 113 11.68 -6.10 -2.90
C ALA A 113 11.55 -7.03 -1.68
N LEU A 114 11.75 -8.33 -1.89
CA LEU A 114 11.67 -9.34 -0.83
C LEU A 114 12.96 -9.34 -0.02
N ASN A 115 12.95 -8.57 1.08
CA ASN A 115 14.12 -8.32 1.91
C ASN A 115 14.32 -9.40 2.99
N LEU A 116 15.52 -9.45 3.55
CA LEU A 116 15.94 -10.43 4.59
C LEU A 116 15.92 -11.87 4.09
N ILE A 117 16.09 -12.08 2.79
CA ILE A 117 16.11 -13.45 2.23
C ILE A 117 17.26 -14.27 2.82
N ASP A 118 18.38 -13.63 3.12
CA ASP A 118 19.53 -14.23 3.75
C ASP A 118 19.24 -14.74 5.19
N GLU A 119 18.30 -14.13 5.90
CA GLU A 119 17.85 -14.61 7.21
C GLU A 119 16.93 -15.83 7.08
N VAL A 120 16.08 -15.87 6.04
CA VAL A 120 15.25 -17.05 5.74
C VAL A 120 16.13 -18.25 5.41
N GLU A 121 17.14 -18.07 4.55
CA GLU A 121 18.09 -19.10 4.15
C GLU A 121 18.90 -19.62 5.34
N LYS A 122 19.41 -18.73 6.21
CA LYS A 122 20.13 -19.12 7.45
C LYS A 122 19.26 -19.98 8.39
N ARG A 123 17.95 -19.72 8.43
CA ARG A 123 17.01 -20.55 9.19
C ARG A 123 16.62 -21.84 8.46
N GLY A 124 17.18 -22.09 7.28
CA GLY A 124 16.90 -23.25 6.43
C GLY A 124 15.52 -23.21 5.77
N GLY A 125 14.89 -22.04 5.72
CA GLY A 125 13.68 -21.79 4.94
C GLY A 125 14.01 -21.57 3.47
N LYS A 126 12.99 -21.64 2.62
CA LYS A 126 13.09 -21.38 1.19
C LYS A 126 11.83 -20.72 0.67
N ILE A 127 11.99 -19.74 -0.21
CA ILE A 127 10.88 -19.07 -0.92
C ILE A 127 11.19 -19.14 -2.42
N ASP A 128 10.26 -19.66 -3.20
CA ASP A 128 10.35 -19.64 -4.66
C ASP A 128 9.84 -18.28 -5.18
N CYS A 129 10.78 -17.33 -5.35
CA CYS A 129 10.46 -15.96 -5.78
C CYS A 129 9.83 -15.91 -7.18
N ALA A 130 10.17 -16.83 -8.08
CA ALA A 130 9.56 -16.88 -9.42
C ALA A 130 8.09 -17.28 -9.34
N ARG A 131 7.75 -18.27 -8.51
CA ARG A 131 6.37 -18.66 -8.25
C ARG A 131 5.61 -17.58 -7.49
N LEU A 132 6.25 -16.95 -6.49
CA LEU A 132 5.65 -15.83 -5.77
C LEU A 132 5.32 -14.67 -6.72
N SER A 133 6.24 -14.34 -7.63
CA SER A 133 6.01 -13.31 -8.65
C SER A 133 4.84 -13.69 -9.59
N ALA A 134 4.78 -14.93 -10.04
CA ALA A 134 3.69 -15.42 -10.89
C ALA A 134 2.33 -15.38 -10.16
N ALA A 135 2.30 -15.82 -8.90
CA ALA A 135 1.09 -15.86 -8.09
C ALA A 135 0.59 -14.45 -7.72
N MET A 136 1.52 -13.50 -7.47
CA MET A 136 1.17 -12.10 -7.17
C MET A 136 0.86 -11.28 -8.43
N GLY A 137 1.33 -11.71 -9.61
CA GLY A 137 1.19 -10.95 -10.86
C GLY A 137 2.07 -9.70 -10.94
N VAL A 138 3.08 -9.58 -10.06
CA VAL A 138 4.05 -8.48 -10.02
C VAL A 138 5.47 -9.01 -9.84
N PRO A 139 6.52 -8.33 -10.34
CA PRO A 139 7.91 -8.74 -10.11
C PRO A 139 8.26 -8.83 -8.64
N VAL A 140 8.85 -9.94 -8.22
CA VAL A 140 9.40 -10.16 -6.87
C VAL A 140 10.90 -10.38 -6.98
N VAL A 141 11.67 -9.50 -6.35
CA VAL A 141 13.13 -9.55 -6.37
C VAL A 141 13.65 -9.87 -4.96
N PRO A 142 14.33 -11.01 -4.76
CA PRO A 142 14.95 -11.31 -3.48
C PRO A 142 16.16 -10.41 -3.22
N ILE A 143 16.17 -9.75 -2.07
CA ILE A 143 17.26 -8.84 -1.69
C ILE A 143 17.77 -9.07 -0.27
N SER A 144 18.97 -8.59 -0.01
CA SER A 144 19.45 -8.25 1.32
C SER A 144 19.88 -6.77 1.31
N ALA A 145 19.04 -5.89 1.79
CA ALA A 145 19.31 -4.44 1.82
C ALA A 145 20.62 -4.13 2.57
N LYS A 146 20.87 -4.84 3.67
CA LYS A 146 22.09 -4.71 4.49
C LYS A 146 23.36 -5.11 3.73
N LYS A 147 23.29 -6.16 2.90
CA LYS A 147 24.44 -6.69 2.15
C LYS A 147 24.51 -6.15 0.71
N ARG A 148 23.52 -5.34 0.29
CA ARG A 148 23.35 -4.85 -1.08
C ARG A 148 23.27 -5.98 -2.13
N GLN A 149 22.70 -7.12 -1.76
CA GLN A 149 22.49 -8.25 -2.67
C GLN A 149 21.15 -8.10 -3.41
N GLY A 150 21.11 -8.51 -4.70
CA GLY A 150 19.92 -8.47 -5.55
C GLY A 150 19.61 -7.08 -6.15
N PHE A 151 20.49 -6.08 -5.98
CA PHE A 151 20.23 -4.71 -6.41
C PHE A 151 20.23 -4.53 -7.92
N ASP A 152 21.13 -5.22 -8.64
CA ASP A 152 21.16 -5.13 -10.11
C ASP A 152 19.84 -5.60 -10.73
N GLU A 153 19.30 -6.71 -10.24
CA GLU A 153 17.99 -7.21 -10.66
C GLU A 153 16.87 -6.24 -10.23
N LEU A 154 16.93 -5.69 -9.01
CA LEU A 154 15.97 -4.72 -8.52
C LEU A 154 15.93 -3.47 -9.41
N PHE A 155 17.08 -2.91 -9.78
CA PHE A 155 17.17 -1.76 -10.70
C PHE A 155 16.59 -2.09 -12.07
N GLN A 156 16.92 -3.25 -12.63
CA GLN A 156 16.36 -3.69 -13.92
C GLN A 156 14.83 -3.82 -13.88
N LYS A 157 14.27 -4.41 -12.80
CA LYS A 157 12.81 -4.55 -12.65
C LYS A 157 12.12 -3.20 -12.43
N LEU A 158 12.69 -2.31 -11.61
CA LEU A 158 12.15 -0.96 -11.41
C LEU A 158 12.10 -0.17 -12.72
N HIS A 159 13.22 -0.13 -13.46
CA HIS A 159 13.30 0.54 -14.74
C HIS A 159 12.30 -0.05 -15.74
N GLY A 160 12.25 -1.39 -15.83
CA GLY A 160 11.30 -2.08 -16.72
C GLY A 160 9.84 -1.78 -16.38
N GLN A 161 9.47 -1.75 -15.11
CA GLN A 161 8.09 -1.45 -14.68
C GLN A 161 7.70 0.01 -14.91
N ALA A 162 8.63 0.96 -14.71
CA ALA A 162 8.39 2.37 -14.98
C ALA A 162 8.04 2.63 -16.46
N HIS A 163 8.70 1.90 -17.37
CA HIS A 163 8.47 2.04 -18.82
C HIS A 163 7.31 1.19 -19.33
N ALA A 164 7.11 -0.02 -18.80
CA ALA A 164 6.03 -0.91 -19.24
C ALA A 164 4.65 -0.50 -18.69
N ALA A 165 4.63 0.21 -17.57
CA ALA A 165 3.42 0.68 -16.88
C ALA A 165 2.37 -0.44 -16.64
N VAL A 166 2.84 -1.69 -16.40
CA VAL A 166 1.96 -2.82 -16.12
C VAL A 166 1.43 -2.73 -14.70
N VAL A 167 0.11 -2.63 -14.58
CA VAL A 167 -0.58 -2.53 -13.28
C VAL A 167 -1.08 -3.88 -12.80
N PRO A 168 -1.06 -4.15 -11.49
CA PRO A 168 -1.65 -5.36 -10.92
C PRO A 168 -3.18 -5.27 -10.88
N HIS A 169 -3.85 -6.44 -10.95
CA HIS A 169 -5.31 -6.56 -10.84
C HIS A 169 -5.69 -7.56 -9.73
N PRO A 170 -5.47 -7.22 -8.45
CA PRO A 170 -5.68 -8.18 -7.35
C PRO A 170 -7.14 -8.61 -7.18
N LEU A 171 -8.10 -7.78 -7.63
CA LEU A 171 -9.53 -8.10 -7.55
C LEU A 171 -9.89 -9.39 -8.30
N GLU A 172 -9.16 -9.75 -9.35
CA GLU A 172 -9.37 -11.01 -10.07
C GLU A 172 -9.10 -12.25 -9.20
N GLN A 173 -8.30 -12.10 -8.16
CA GLN A 173 -7.95 -13.16 -7.22
C GLN A 173 -8.91 -13.27 -6.03
N TYR A 174 -9.80 -12.28 -5.84
CA TYR A 174 -10.77 -12.26 -4.75
C TYR A 174 -11.89 -13.27 -4.99
N ASP A 175 -12.56 -13.67 -3.93
CA ASP A 175 -13.71 -14.58 -4.01
C ASP A 175 -14.89 -13.96 -4.79
N ASP A 176 -15.80 -14.82 -5.25
CA ASP A 176 -16.94 -14.40 -6.07
C ASP A 176 -17.89 -13.46 -5.32
N SER A 177 -18.03 -13.62 -4.00
CA SER A 177 -18.90 -12.77 -3.18
C SER A 177 -18.36 -11.35 -3.12
N THR A 178 -17.04 -11.20 -2.87
CA THR A 178 -16.35 -9.90 -2.84
C THR A 178 -16.32 -9.24 -4.21
N ARG A 179 -16.00 -9.98 -5.28
CA ARG A 179 -16.03 -9.44 -6.65
C ARG A 179 -17.43 -8.95 -7.05
N ARG A 180 -18.45 -9.68 -6.65
CA ARG A 180 -19.84 -9.30 -6.90
C ARG A 180 -20.20 -8.03 -6.13
N ALA A 181 -19.86 -7.93 -4.84
CA ALA A 181 -20.10 -6.75 -4.02
C ALA A 181 -19.42 -5.50 -4.60
N VAL A 182 -18.16 -5.61 -5.03
CA VAL A 182 -17.44 -4.51 -5.69
C VAL A 182 -18.17 -4.05 -6.96
N LYS A 183 -18.64 -4.97 -7.81
CA LYS A 183 -19.41 -4.63 -9.01
C LYS A 183 -20.75 -3.94 -8.66
N GLU A 184 -21.47 -4.44 -7.66
CA GLU A 184 -22.72 -3.86 -7.17
C GLU A 184 -22.49 -2.43 -6.67
N LEU A 185 -21.38 -2.17 -5.95
CA LEU A 185 -21.00 -0.85 -5.48
C LEU A 185 -20.61 0.10 -6.61
N ILE A 186 -19.84 -0.35 -7.60
CA ILE A 186 -19.49 0.46 -8.78
C ILE A 186 -20.76 0.91 -9.51
N VAL A 187 -21.73 0.02 -9.67
CA VAL A 187 -23.03 0.36 -10.27
C VAL A 187 -23.80 1.34 -9.40
N ALA A 188 -23.82 1.14 -8.07
CA ALA A 188 -24.52 2.02 -7.12
C ALA A 188 -23.91 3.44 -7.10
N MET A 189 -22.60 3.60 -7.31
CA MET A 189 -21.95 4.88 -7.46
C MET A 189 -22.35 5.62 -8.75
N GLY A 190 -22.95 4.90 -9.74
CA GLY A 190 -23.51 5.51 -10.96
C GLY A 190 -22.48 6.16 -11.87
N GLY A 191 -21.24 5.70 -11.88
CA GLY A 191 -20.14 6.34 -12.59
C GLY A 191 -19.74 7.68 -11.97
N ALA A 192 -20.10 7.92 -10.69
CA ALA A 192 -19.56 9.04 -9.94
C ALA A 192 -18.03 8.98 -10.04
N SER A 193 -17.47 10.03 -10.63
CA SER A 193 -16.04 10.15 -10.80
C SER A 193 -15.39 10.16 -9.43
N ALA A 194 -14.45 9.28 -9.19
CA ALA A 194 -13.65 9.27 -7.97
C ALA A 194 -12.75 10.53 -7.83
N HIS A 195 -12.77 11.45 -8.80
CA HIS A 195 -12.07 12.74 -8.76
C HIS A 195 -12.38 13.57 -7.51
N SER A 196 -13.65 13.57 -7.08
CA SER A 196 -14.06 14.34 -5.92
C SER A 196 -13.61 13.78 -4.58
N VAL A 197 -13.15 12.52 -4.56
CA VAL A 197 -12.82 11.80 -3.30
C VAL A 197 -11.64 12.42 -2.56
N PHE A 198 -10.67 12.99 -3.28
CA PHE A 198 -9.47 13.55 -2.68
C PHE A 198 -9.47 15.07 -2.59
N ASP A 199 -10.22 15.77 -3.46
CA ASP A 199 -10.36 17.23 -3.39
C ASP A 199 -10.99 17.70 -2.07
N ALA A 200 -11.78 16.83 -1.42
CA ALA A 200 -12.42 17.14 -0.15
C ALA A 200 -11.45 16.99 1.05
N GLU A 201 -10.41 16.16 0.96
CA GLU A 201 -9.40 16.03 2.02
C GLU A 201 -8.52 17.29 2.11
N GLU A 202 -8.17 17.94 0.99
CA GLU A 202 -7.42 19.22 0.99
C GLU A 202 -8.19 20.36 1.68
N HIS A 203 -9.54 20.36 1.61
CA HIS A 203 -10.35 21.37 2.28
C HIS A 203 -10.54 21.16 3.79
N TYR A 204 -10.29 19.95 4.29
CA TYR A 204 -10.38 19.67 5.73
C TYR A 204 -9.13 20.13 6.48
N GLU A 205 -7.94 20.03 5.88
CA GLU A 205 -6.70 20.49 6.49
C GLU A 205 -6.61 22.02 6.62
N HIS A 206 -7.35 22.79 5.79
CA HIS A 206 -7.34 24.26 5.82
C HIS A 206 -8.40 24.90 6.73
N ARG A 207 -9.26 24.13 7.42
CA ARG A 207 -10.32 24.71 8.26
C ARG A 207 -9.93 25.01 9.70
N ASP A 208 -8.86 24.42 10.23
CA ASP A 208 -8.47 24.59 11.64
C ASP A 208 -7.49 25.77 11.89
N ASP A 209 -6.93 26.40 10.86
CA ASP A 209 -5.91 27.45 11.04
C ASP A 209 -6.43 28.91 11.00
N ARG A 210 -7.73 29.16 11.14
CA ARG A 210 -8.27 30.55 11.12
C ARG A 210 -8.46 31.19 12.49
N HIS A 211 -7.64 30.87 13.48
CA HIS A 211 -7.54 31.64 14.73
C HIS A 211 -6.13 31.57 15.30
N ARG A 212 -5.23 32.37 14.75
CA ARG A 212 -4.15 33.02 15.55
C ARG A 212 -3.67 34.25 14.79
N ASP A 213 -3.95 35.38 15.45
CA ASP A 213 -3.53 36.71 15.07
C ASP A 213 -2.01 36.90 15.23
N ASP A 214 -1.46 37.68 14.30
CA ASP A 214 -0.44 38.72 14.41
C ASP A 214 1.02 38.45 14.78
N ASP A 215 1.83 39.09 13.90
CA ASP A 215 3.17 39.62 14.09
C ASP A 215 4.36 38.65 14.18
N HIS A 216 5.08 38.53 13.04
CA HIS A 216 6.49 38.95 13.02
C HIS A 216 7.11 38.93 11.60
N ASP A 217 7.62 40.11 11.24
CA ASP A 217 8.60 40.44 10.24
C ASP A 217 9.79 39.46 10.25
N SER A 218 10.12 38.86 9.10
CA SER A 218 11.46 38.38 8.83
C SER A 218 11.74 38.24 7.34
N SER A 219 12.45 39.23 6.83
CA SER A 219 13.23 39.20 5.61
C SER A 219 14.31 38.12 5.68
N ALA A 220 14.07 36.95 5.09
CA ALA A 220 15.09 35.98 4.71
C ALA A 220 14.80 35.45 3.29
N PRO A 221 15.79 35.33 2.40
CA PRO A 221 15.53 34.89 1.05
C PRO A 221 15.16 33.41 1.06
N HIS A 222 13.91 33.12 0.75
CA HIS A 222 13.46 31.76 0.47
C HIS A 222 14.19 31.26 -0.78
N ALA A 223 15.16 30.40 -0.59
CA ALA A 223 15.69 29.58 -1.65
C ALA A 223 14.53 28.67 -2.12
N HIS A 224 13.97 29.00 -3.28
CA HIS A 224 13.11 28.12 -4.04
C HIS A 224 13.93 26.89 -4.45
N ILE A 225 13.93 25.87 -3.60
CA ILE A 225 14.39 24.54 -3.98
C ILE A 225 13.16 23.81 -4.47
N GLY A 226 13.07 23.72 -5.82
CA GLY A 226 12.25 22.81 -6.58
C GLY A 226 10.81 22.69 -6.08
N GLY A 227 9.96 23.64 -6.49
CA GLY A 227 8.55 23.39 -6.50
C GLY A 227 8.32 22.10 -7.28
N TYR A 228 7.74 21.08 -6.65
CA TYR A 228 7.01 20.11 -7.41
C TYR A 228 6.03 20.94 -8.23
N ALA A 229 6.25 20.98 -9.54
CA ALA A 229 5.22 21.42 -10.44
C ALA A 229 4.00 20.55 -10.09
N ASP A 230 3.00 21.19 -9.56
CA ASP A 230 1.64 20.70 -9.39
C ASP A 230 1.02 20.58 -10.80
N GLU A 231 1.68 19.76 -11.62
CA GLU A 231 1.29 19.38 -12.98
C GLU A 231 1.18 17.86 -13.09
N GLY A 232 0.87 17.17 -11.98
CA GLY A 232 0.22 15.88 -12.05
C GLY A 232 -1.13 16.13 -12.67
N ASP A 233 -1.40 15.42 -13.75
CA ASP A 233 -2.66 15.41 -14.46
C ASP A 233 -3.80 15.21 -13.45
N LYS A 234 -4.43 16.33 -13.03
CA LYS A 234 -5.51 16.37 -12.02
C LYS A 234 -6.75 15.59 -12.48
N ASP A 235 -6.73 15.06 -13.70
CA ASP A 235 -7.85 14.39 -14.33
C ASP A 235 -7.94 12.87 -14.08
N GLN A 236 -7.06 12.27 -13.27
CA GLN A 236 -7.09 10.82 -13.07
C GLN A 236 -7.46 10.41 -11.64
N ALA A 237 -8.74 10.15 -11.45
CA ALA A 237 -9.29 9.58 -10.22
C ALA A 237 -8.62 8.25 -9.80
N PRO A 238 -8.64 7.88 -8.50
CA PRO A 238 -8.24 6.56 -8.05
C PRO A 238 -9.10 5.47 -8.74
N PRO A 239 -8.61 4.22 -8.81
CA PRO A 239 -9.37 3.13 -9.42
C PRO A 239 -10.75 2.99 -8.78
N THR A 240 -11.81 2.98 -9.59
CA THR A 240 -13.19 2.87 -9.10
C THR A 240 -13.39 1.61 -8.25
N ALA A 241 -12.70 0.52 -8.57
CA ALA A 241 -12.72 -0.71 -7.79
C ALA A 241 -12.11 -0.51 -6.38
N TRP A 242 -11.02 0.28 -6.27
CA TRP A 242 -10.44 0.63 -4.98
C TRP A 242 -11.41 1.44 -4.11
N VAL A 243 -12.10 2.43 -4.69
CA VAL A 243 -13.14 3.20 -3.98
C VAL A 243 -14.24 2.27 -3.47
N ALA A 244 -14.70 1.33 -4.29
CA ALA A 244 -15.71 0.34 -3.87
C ALA A 244 -15.21 -0.56 -2.72
N LEU A 245 -13.94 -0.99 -2.73
CA LEU A 245 -13.34 -1.73 -1.62
C LEU A 245 -13.28 -0.89 -0.34
N LYS A 246 -12.97 0.40 -0.42
CA LYS A 246 -12.99 1.31 0.73
C LYS A 246 -14.40 1.52 1.30
N LEU A 247 -15.41 1.57 0.43
CA LEU A 247 -16.82 1.59 0.87
C LEU A 247 -17.22 0.29 1.58
N LEU A 248 -16.71 -0.88 1.14
CA LEU A 248 -16.89 -2.15 1.85
C LEU A 248 -16.20 -2.16 3.22
N GLU A 249 -15.03 -1.50 3.34
CA GLU A 249 -14.34 -1.31 4.61
C GLU A 249 -15.07 -0.35 5.56
N GLY A 250 -16.11 0.35 5.09
CA GLY A 250 -16.80 1.37 5.87
C GLY A 250 -16.01 2.66 6.02
N ASP A 251 -15.09 2.96 5.11
CA ASP A 251 -14.26 4.17 5.12
C ASP A 251 -15.14 5.42 4.96
N GLN A 252 -15.33 6.13 6.09
CA GLN A 252 -16.20 7.31 6.14
C GLN A 252 -15.61 8.50 5.37
N THR A 253 -14.28 8.59 5.28
CA THR A 253 -13.60 9.66 4.54
C THR A 253 -13.94 9.54 3.06
N ILE A 254 -13.81 8.34 2.51
CA ILE A 254 -14.18 8.05 1.12
C ILE A 254 -15.68 8.24 0.89
N ALA A 255 -16.53 7.78 1.81
CA ALA A 255 -17.99 7.91 1.69
C ALA A 255 -18.46 9.38 1.68
N GLN A 256 -17.78 10.25 2.45
CA GLN A 256 -18.08 11.70 2.48
C GLN A 256 -17.52 12.41 1.24
N ALA A 257 -16.32 12.07 0.83
CA ALA A 257 -15.62 12.70 -0.29
C ALA A 257 -16.25 12.35 -1.66
N ALA A 258 -16.95 11.26 -1.78
CA ALA A 258 -17.55 10.80 -3.06
C ALA A 258 -18.77 11.62 -3.53
N TYR A 259 -19.19 12.66 -2.81
CA TYR A 259 -20.37 13.52 -3.14
C TYR A 259 -21.59 12.71 -3.61
N LEU A 260 -21.88 11.61 -2.95
CA LEU A 260 -22.94 10.68 -3.31
C LEU A 260 -24.34 11.30 -3.06
N THR A 261 -25.24 11.12 -4.00
CA THR A 261 -26.65 11.46 -3.81
C THR A 261 -27.30 10.58 -2.74
N PRO A 262 -28.44 10.98 -2.14
CA PRO A 262 -29.16 10.13 -1.18
C PRO A 262 -29.51 8.74 -1.73
N ASP A 263 -29.89 8.65 -3.01
CA ASP A 263 -30.25 7.39 -3.66
C ASP A 263 -29.01 6.47 -3.86
N GLN A 264 -27.87 7.07 -4.21
CA GLN A 264 -26.61 6.35 -4.29
C GLN A 264 -26.18 5.82 -2.93
N LYS A 265 -26.22 6.64 -1.87
CA LYS A 265 -25.93 6.22 -0.50
C LYS A 265 -26.80 5.04 -0.08
N HIS A 266 -28.12 5.11 -0.32
CA HIS A 266 -29.03 4.01 0.00
C HIS A 266 -28.69 2.73 -0.81
N SER A 267 -28.33 2.87 -2.08
CA SER A 267 -27.93 1.74 -2.93
C SER A 267 -26.63 1.10 -2.46
N ILE A 268 -25.65 1.91 -2.05
CA ILE A 268 -24.37 1.46 -1.47
C ILE A 268 -24.61 0.71 -0.15
N GLU A 269 -25.41 1.28 0.76
CA GLU A 269 -25.74 0.62 2.02
C GLU A 269 -26.45 -0.72 1.80
N ARG A 270 -27.29 -0.82 0.78
CA ARG A 270 -27.93 -2.08 0.40
C ARG A 270 -26.89 -3.10 -0.08
N ALA A 271 -25.99 -2.71 -0.99
CA ALA A 271 -24.95 -3.59 -1.50
C ALA A 271 -24.03 -4.12 -0.38
N VAL A 272 -23.67 -3.25 0.58
CA VAL A 272 -22.90 -3.66 1.78
C VAL A 272 -23.67 -4.66 2.62
N ARG A 273 -24.95 -4.39 2.94
CA ARG A 273 -25.81 -5.33 3.69
C ARG A 273 -25.97 -6.67 2.99
N ASP A 274 -26.11 -6.67 1.67
CA ASP A 274 -26.24 -7.90 0.88
C ASP A 274 -24.94 -8.71 0.90
N TYR A 275 -23.78 -8.03 0.88
CA TYR A 275 -22.47 -8.67 1.04
C TYR A 275 -22.33 -9.32 2.42
N GLU A 276 -22.66 -8.61 3.50
CA GLU A 276 -22.69 -9.14 4.85
C GLU A 276 -23.69 -10.31 5.01
N ALA A 277 -24.86 -10.21 4.40
CA ALA A 277 -25.87 -11.27 4.44
C ALA A 277 -25.34 -12.57 3.82
N ARG A 278 -24.62 -12.48 2.69
CA ARG A 278 -23.94 -13.63 2.07
C ARG A 278 -22.87 -14.24 2.99
N GLY A 279 -22.11 -13.38 3.68
CA GLY A 279 -21.09 -13.84 4.63
C GLY A 279 -21.66 -14.49 5.88
N ARG A 280 -22.82 -14.03 6.36
CA ARG A 280 -23.50 -14.56 7.58
C ARG A 280 -23.99 -16.00 7.44
N GLU A 281 -24.17 -16.50 6.23
CA GLU A 281 -24.45 -17.91 5.98
C GLU A 281 -23.33 -18.81 6.51
N GLN A 282 -22.10 -18.33 6.44
CA GLN A 282 -20.88 -19.04 6.89
C GLN A 282 -20.42 -18.57 8.28
N TYR A 283 -20.55 -17.27 8.58
CA TYR A 283 -20.06 -16.63 9.80
C TYR A 283 -21.12 -15.72 10.43
N PRO A 284 -21.93 -16.18 11.38
CA PRO A 284 -22.96 -15.37 12.02
C PRO A 284 -22.39 -14.10 12.68
N GLY A 285 -22.96 -12.94 12.34
CA GLY A 285 -22.59 -11.65 12.95
C GLY A 285 -21.35 -10.95 12.36
N ILE A 286 -20.79 -11.48 11.27
CA ILE A 286 -19.64 -10.88 10.60
C ILE A 286 -20.03 -9.58 9.88
N ASP A 287 -19.15 -8.59 9.91
CA ASP A 287 -19.26 -7.34 9.16
C ASP A 287 -18.49 -7.37 7.84
N SER A 288 -18.72 -6.37 6.98
CA SER A 288 -18.09 -6.28 5.66
C SER A 288 -16.58 -6.09 5.72
N LEU A 289 -16.06 -5.36 6.73
CA LEU A 289 -14.64 -5.16 6.94
C LEU A 289 -13.93 -6.49 7.22
N THR A 290 -14.49 -7.29 8.12
CA THR A 290 -13.94 -8.60 8.49
C THR A 290 -14.01 -9.58 7.32
N LEU A 291 -15.11 -9.60 6.57
CA LEU A 291 -15.26 -10.43 5.36
C LEU A 291 -14.19 -10.08 4.31
N LEU A 292 -13.96 -8.80 4.07
CA LEU A 292 -12.94 -8.36 3.11
C LEU A 292 -11.54 -8.70 3.59
N ALA A 293 -11.26 -8.57 4.89
CA ALA A 293 -10.00 -8.98 5.46
C ALA A 293 -9.77 -10.50 5.30
N ASP A 294 -10.80 -11.32 5.56
CA ASP A 294 -10.75 -12.78 5.36
C ASP A 294 -10.50 -13.15 3.89
N CYS A 295 -11.16 -12.45 2.95
CA CYS A 295 -10.90 -12.60 1.52
C CYS A 295 -9.43 -12.33 1.16
N ARG A 296 -8.83 -11.23 1.67
CA ARG A 296 -7.41 -10.90 1.45
C ARG A 296 -6.48 -11.97 2.03
N TYR A 297 -6.75 -12.46 3.25
CA TYR A 297 -5.98 -13.55 3.84
C TYR A 297 -6.12 -14.85 3.05
N GLY A 298 -7.30 -15.14 2.51
CA GLY A 298 -7.50 -16.29 1.61
C GLY A 298 -6.66 -16.20 0.33
N VAL A 299 -6.50 -15.00 -0.24
CA VAL A 299 -5.56 -14.77 -1.38
C VAL A 299 -4.12 -15.02 -0.93
N ILE A 300 -3.71 -14.45 0.20
CA ILE A 300 -2.35 -14.59 0.74
C ILE A 300 -2.02 -16.07 0.98
N GLU A 301 -2.91 -16.82 1.59
CA GLU A 301 -2.71 -18.26 1.85
C GLU A 301 -2.49 -19.05 0.55
N ARG A 302 -3.30 -18.80 -0.50
CA ARG A 302 -3.12 -19.42 -1.81
C ARG A 302 -1.77 -19.06 -2.42
N VAL A 303 -1.41 -17.78 -2.40
CA VAL A 303 -0.12 -17.28 -2.92
C VAL A 303 1.06 -17.94 -2.21
N LEU A 304 1.02 -18.03 -0.88
CA LEU A 304 2.08 -18.66 -0.08
C LEU A 304 2.22 -20.16 -0.39
N LYS A 305 1.09 -20.84 -0.59
CA LYS A 305 1.06 -22.25 -0.97
C LYS A 305 1.62 -22.47 -2.37
N GLU A 306 1.25 -21.65 -3.34
CA GLU A 306 1.75 -21.72 -4.71
C GLU A 306 3.25 -21.40 -4.79
N ALA A 307 3.71 -20.43 -4.02
CA ALA A 307 5.11 -20.05 -3.90
C ALA A 307 5.98 -21.08 -3.15
N LYS A 308 5.39 -22.18 -2.67
CA LYS A 308 6.10 -23.21 -1.89
C LYS A 308 6.97 -22.61 -0.78
N VAL A 309 6.38 -21.72 -0.01
CA VAL A 309 7.06 -21.11 1.15
C VAL A 309 7.26 -22.17 2.22
N GLU A 310 8.48 -22.67 2.32
CA GLU A 310 8.87 -23.64 3.35
C GLU A 310 9.42 -22.89 4.55
N LYS A 311 8.66 -22.89 5.66
CA LYS A 311 9.17 -22.49 6.98
C LYS A 311 9.71 -23.74 7.66
N LYS A 312 11.02 -23.83 7.89
CA LYS A 312 11.53 -24.83 8.82
C LYS A 312 11.14 -24.39 10.22
N VAL A 313 10.24 -25.14 10.85
CA VAL A 313 9.84 -24.90 12.25
C VAL A 313 11.09 -25.04 13.12
N THR A 314 11.52 -23.95 13.74
CA THR A 314 12.62 -24.01 14.70
C THR A 314 12.11 -24.58 16.01
N SER A 315 13.00 -25.20 16.82
CA SER A 315 12.64 -25.74 18.15
C SER A 315 12.00 -24.69 19.07
N GLN A 316 12.27 -23.40 18.86
CA GLN A 316 11.62 -22.29 19.56
C GLN A 316 10.15 -22.10 19.16
N ASP A 317 9.82 -22.25 17.88
CA ASP A 317 8.44 -22.16 17.38
C ASP A 317 7.60 -23.33 17.89
N GLU A 318 8.19 -24.54 17.99
CA GLU A 318 7.55 -25.72 18.60
C GLU A 318 7.30 -25.53 20.11
N ILE A 319 8.20 -24.85 20.80
CA ILE A 319 8.06 -24.55 22.23
C ILE A 319 6.97 -23.51 22.44
N SER A 320 6.94 -22.44 21.63
CA SER A 320 5.90 -21.41 21.66
C SER A 320 4.52 -22.00 21.34
N ALA A 321 4.40 -22.82 20.30
CA ALA A 321 3.16 -23.50 19.96
C ALA A 321 2.68 -24.48 21.05
N LYS A 322 3.62 -25.16 21.74
CA LYS A 322 3.29 -26.01 22.89
C LYS A 322 2.84 -25.20 24.10
N ILE A 323 3.48 -24.05 24.37
CA ILE A 323 3.08 -23.13 25.45
C ILE A 323 1.69 -22.55 25.16
N ASP A 324 1.43 -22.09 23.96
CA ASP A 324 0.11 -21.57 23.55
C ASP A 324 -0.97 -22.65 23.68
N LYS A 325 -0.69 -23.88 23.26
CA LYS A 325 -1.61 -25.00 23.39
C LYS A 325 -1.89 -25.39 24.85
N ILE A 326 -0.91 -25.22 25.75
CA ILE A 326 -1.09 -25.46 27.20
C ILE A 326 -1.86 -24.31 27.84
N MET A 327 -1.62 -23.07 27.40
CA MET A 327 -2.30 -21.88 27.94
C MET A 327 -3.76 -21.73 27.48
N THR A 328 -4.09 -22.25 26.30
CA THR A 328 -5.45 -22.19 25.72
C THR A 328 -6.33 -23.40 26.06
N HIS A 329 -5.81 -24.41 26.75
CA HIS A 329 -6.53 -25.59 27.23
C HIS A 329 -6.91 -25.44 28.71
N LYS A 330 -7.85 -24.48 28.94
CA LYS A 330 -8.65 -24.42 30.18
C LYS A 330 -10.11 -24.23 29.85
#